data_214f859dc680ed10e154d753a8379e83
#
_entry.id   214f859dc680ed10e154d753a8379e83
#
_cell.length_a   1.000
_cell.length_b   1.000
_cell.length_c   1.000
_cell.angle_alpha   90.00
_cell.angle_beta   90.00
_cell.angle_gamma   90.00
#
_symmetry.space_group_name_H-M   'P 1'
#
loop_
_entity.id
_entity.type
_entity.pdbx_description
1 polymer ?
#
loop_
_entity_poly.entity_id
_entity_poly.type
_entity_poly.pdbx_seq_one_letter_code
_entity_poly.pdbx_strand_id
1 'polypeptide(L)'
;MSRILSLGLLWFTVFLPTGRVLKPDAELSNGWLPGKRVLMDAHNCYPYNGRWSDRLDRALGTGVPLAIEQDLFWYTDKERSRSWSIVSHGEPISGSEPTLGSYFLEPIRTVMERALREGSRKNWPLITLNLDFKTNEPEHHASIWELLGKYEAWLCTAERVQDSRTVMPIDLKPLLVLTGDSEAQEKRFHDLVPLRGRLRLFGAVHVEEQKASSPPAKMVSHSASNYRRWWNNPWKVVEQGGQPRAGDWTQKDMRRLQDLVDHAHALGLWIRFYTLNGHDRAEEASQGWDAGYNFGSREKVLIRWRAAIQAGVDFVATDQYEAFAEVNR
;
A
#
# COMPACT_ATOMS: atom_id res chain seq x y z
N MET A 1 22.26 -66.18 57.94
CA MET A 1 23.12 -65.52 56.94
C MET A 1 22.24 -65.09 55.78
N SER A 2 21.68 -63.90 55.82
CA SER A 2 20.81 -63.33 54.76
C SER A 2 21.63 -62.39 53.86
N ARG A 3 21.57 -62.65 52.57
CA ARG A 3 22.12 -61.70 51.53
C ARG A 3 20.98 -60.91 50.99
N ILE A 4 21.05 -59.59 51.18
CA ILE A 4 20.13 -58.63 50.60
C ILE A 4 20.69 -58.22 49.20
N LEU A 5 19.90 -58.49 48.14
CA LEU A 5 20.17 -57.97 46.82
C LEU A 5 19.58 -56.57 46.69
N SER A 6 20.44 -55.62 46.41
CA SER A 6 20.06 -54.24 46.11
C SER A 6 19.83 -54.10 44.62
N LEU A 7 18.54 -53.80 44.19
CA LEU A 7 18.23 -53.43 42.82
C LEU A 7 18.49 -51.92 42.64
N GLY A 8 19.50 -51.62 41.81
CA GLY A 8 19.75 -50.27 41.37
C GLY A 8 18.76 -49.86 40.27
N LEU A 9 17.96 -48.83 40.56
CA LEU A 9 17.11 -48.16 39.56
C LEU A 9 17.97 -47.21 38.72
N LEU A 10 18.17 -47.56 37.44
CA LEU A 10 18.76 -46.62 36.46
C LEU A 10 17.67 -45.65 36.02
N TRP A 11 17.85 -44.36 36.33
CA TRP A 11 17.08 -43.28 35.77
C TRP A 11 17.68 -42.89 34.39
N PHE A 12 16.95 -43.20 33.32
CA PHE A 12 17.24 -42.64 32.00
C PHE A 12 16.68 -41.21 31.92
N THR A 13 17.54 -40.23 32.02
CA THR A 13 17.18 -38.83 31.72
C THR A 13 17.14 -38.67 30.21
N VAL A 14 15.93 -38.65 29.63
CA VAL A 14 15.74 -38.26 28.22
C VAL A 14 15.92 -36.75 28.14
N PHE A 15 17.06 -36.29 27.57
CA PHE A 15 17.23 -34.90 27.17
C PHE A 15 16.36 -34.64 25.95
N LEU A 16 15.22 -33.97 26.14
CA LEU A 16 14.50 -33.32 25.04
C LEU A 16 15.28 -32.06 24.61
N PRO A 17 15.56 -31.88 23.33
CA PRO A 17 16.15 -30.64 22.89
C PRO A 17 15.16 -29.51 23.15
N THR A 18 15.52 -28.58 24.02
CA THR A 18 14.80 -27.33 24.22
C THR A 18 14.73 -26.60 22.89
N GLY A 19 13.59 -26.70 22.21
CA GLY A 19 13.28 -25.87 21.06
C GLY A 19 13.44 -24.42 21.46
N ARG A 20 14.47 -23.77 20.92
CA ARG A 20 14.66 -22.33 21.01
C ARG A 20 13.46 -21.72 20.27
N VAL A 21 12.44 -21.29 20.98
CA VAL A 21 11.44 -20.37 20.44
C VAL A 21 12.21 -19.11 20.09
N LEU A 22 12.49 -18.93 18.80
CA LEU A 22 13.03 -17.69 18.27
C LEU A 22 11.97 -16.63 18.58
N LYS A 23 12.25 -15.78 19.59
CA LYS A 23 11.49 -14.54 19.75
C LYS A 23 11.59 -13.80 18.41
N PRO A 24 10.49 -13.38 17.78
CA PRO A 24 10.57 -12.51 16.63
C PRO A 24 11.39 -11.29 17.05
N ASP A 25 12.39 -10.95 16.25
CA ASP A 25 13.23 -9.77 16.50
C ASP A 25 12.34 -8.55 16.61
N ALA A 26 12.13 -8.07 17.82
CA ALA A 26 11.23 -6.95 18.11
C ALA A 26 11.67 -5.65 17.41
N GLU A 27 12.96 -5.51 17.06
CA GLU A 27 13.49 -4.37 16.31
C GLU A 27 13.11 -4.39 14.81
N LEU A 28 12.87 -5.57 14.22
CA LEU A 28 12.49 -5.69 12.80
C LEU A 28 11.02 -5.36 12.54
N SER A 29 10.17 -5.41 13.56
CA SER A 29 8.72 -5.30 13.38
C SER A 29 8.18 -3.86 13.38
N ASN A 30 8.94 -2.86 13.79
CA ASN A 30 8.41 -1.52 14.06
C ASN A 30 8.51 -0.54 12.88
N GLY A 31 9.44 -0.74 11.95
CA GLY A 31 9.70 0.25 10.89
C GLY A 31 8.62 0.38 9.82
N TRP A 32 7.67 -0.57 9.75
CA TRP A 32 6.57 -0.58 8.79
C TRP A 32 5.19 -0.27 9.41
N LEU A 33 5.14 -0.14 10.75
CA LEU A 33 3.91 0.24 11.45
C LEU A 33 3.49 1.67 11.06
N PRO A 34 2.18 2.01 11.21
CA PRO A 34 1.68 3.36 10.97
C PRO A 34 2.50 4.43 11.68
N GLY A 35 2.83 5.52 10.99
CA GLY A 35 3.58 6.65 11.50
C GLY A 35 5.09 6.42 11.71
N LYS A 36 5.65 5.31 11.24
CA LYS A 36 7.08 5.02 11.43
C LYS A 36 7.96 5.42 10.25
N ARG A 37 7.36 5.67 9.10
CA ARG A 37 8.06 6.19 7.91
C ARG A 37 7.08 6.86 6.96
N VAL A 38 7.58 7.86 6.25
CA VAL A 38 6.85 8.54 5.18
C VAL A 38 7.40 8.03 3.86
N LEU A 39 6.53 7.47 3.03
CA LEU A 39 6.90 6.97 1.70
C LEU A 39 6.37 7.90 0.62
N MET A 40 7.21 8.17 -0.38
CA MET A 40 6.71 8.62 -1.66
C MET A 40 5.80 7.52 -2.22
N ASP A 41 4.61 7.91 -2.66
CA ASP A 41 3.75 7.05 -3.47
C ASP A 41 3.74 7.59 -4.91
N ALA A 42 4.37 6.85 -5.81
CA ALA A 42 4.42 7.20 -7.22
C ALA A 42 3.02 7.04 -7.81
N HIS A 43 2.27 8.15 -7.81
CA HIS A 43 0.91 8.21 -8.33
C HIS A 43 0.91 8.06 -9.84
N ASN A 44 -0.13 7.41 -10.41
CA ASN A 44 -0.26 7.18 -11.85
C ASN A 44 1.02 6.58 -12.50
N CYS A 45 1.67 5.64 -11.82
CA CYS A 45 2.97 5.10 -12.23
C CYS A 45 2.84 4.07 -13.35
N TYR A 46 2.27 4.47 -14.50
CA TYR A 46 2.04 3.64 -15.68
C TYR A 46 1.95 4.49 -16.95
N PRO A 47 2.13 3.89 -18.14
CA PRO A 47 1.88 4.57 -19.41
C PRO A 47 0.39 4.81 -19.61
N TYR A 48 0.06 5.98 -20.13
CA TYR A 48 -1.31 6.33 -20.47
C TYR A 48 -1.36 7.16 -21.76
N ASN A 49 -2.23 6.80 -22.68
CA ASN A 49 -2.42 7.50 -23.95
C ASN A 49 -1.09 7.74 -24.70
N GLY A 50 -0.25 6.72 -24.78
CA GLY A 50 1.06 6.76 -25.47
C GLY A 50 2.14 7.62 -24.80
N ARG A 51 1.92 8.06 -23.55
CA ARG A 51 2.86 8.86 -22.76
C ARG A 51 3.38 8.10 -21.55
N TRP A 52 4.46 8.58 -20.95
CA TRP A 52 4.97 8.21 -19.62
C TRP A 52 5.36 6.73 -19.45
N SER A 53 5.90 6.15 -20.53
CA SER A 53 6.39 4.76 -20.48
C SER A 53 7.52 4.53 -19.47
N ASP A 54 8.21 5.60 -19.06
CA ASP A 54 9.38 5.61 -18.16
C ASP A 54 9.02 5.78 -16.67
N ARG A 55 7.73 5.93 -16.32
CA ARG A 55 7.32 6.26 -14.94
C ARG A 55 7.79 5.24 -13.92
N LEU A 56 7.73 3.95 -14.22
CA LEU A 56 8.21 2.92 -13.30
C LEU A 56 9.71 3.03 -13.05
N ASP A 57 10.50 3.24 -14.09
CA ASP A 57 11.96 3.40 -13.98
C ASP A 57 12.32 4.66 -13.18
N ARG A 58 11.60 5.76 -13.40
CA ARG A 58 11.75 7.00 -12.65
C ARG A 58 11.41 6.81 -11.16
N ALA A 59 10.29 6.15 -10.86
CA ALA A 59 9.91 5.86 -9.49
C ALA A 59 10.97 5.00 -8.78
N LEU A 60 11.41 3.91 -9.41
CA LEU A 60 12.46 3.04 -8.86
C LEU A 60 13.81 3.75 -8.74
N GLY A 61 14.10 4.68 -9.65
CA GLY A 61 15.31 5.51 -9.63
C GLY A 61 15.40 6.45 -8.41
N THR A 62 14.29 6.76 -7.74
CA THR A 62 14.30 7.54 -6.50
C THR A 62 14.82 6.75 -5.29
N GLY A 63 14.87 5.42 -5.40
CA GLY A 63 15.30 4.50 -4.33
C GLY A 63 14.14 3.80 -3.62
N VAL A 64 14.49 2.81 -2.82
CA VAL A 64 13.55 2.05 -1.98
C VAL A 64 13.86 2.33 -0.49
N PRO A 65 12.85 2.30 0.41
CA PRO A 65 11.46 1.91 0.19
C PRO A 65 10.60 3.01 -0.43
N LEU A 66 9.60 2.62 -1.23
CA LEU A 66 8.62 3.53 -1.83
C LEU A 66 7.25 2.84 -2.01
N ALA A 67 6.20 3.63 -2.29
CA ALA A 67 4.93 3.13 -2.77
C ALA A 67 4.76 3.43 -4.27
N ILE A 68 4.00 2.61 -4.96
CA ILE A 68 3.72 2.72 -6.40
C ILE A 68 2.25 2.41 -6.64
N GLU A 69 1.56 3.29 -7.33
CA GLU A 69 0.17 3.09 -7.75
C GLU A 69 0.09 2.54 -9.16
N GLN A 70 -0.77 1.54 -9.34
CA GLN A 70 -1.13 0.97 -10.63
C GLN A 70 -2.65 0.95 -10.77
N ASP A 71 -3.17 1.64 -11.77
CA ASP A 71 -4.58 1.63 -12.11
C ASP A 71 -4.89 0.39 -12.95
N LEU A 72 -5.96 -0.30 -12.61
CA LEU A 72 -6.35 -1.54 -13.28
C LEU A 72 -7.74 -1.41 -13.88
N PHE A 73 -7.85 -1.77 -15.16
CA PHE A 73 -9.08 -1.75 -15.91
C PHE A 73 -9.38 -3.13 -16.53
N TRP A 74 -10.62 -3.57 -16.49
CA TRP A 74 -11.06 -4.81 -17.13
C TRP A 74 -11.44 -4.55 -18.57
N TYR A 75 -10.55 -4.89 -19.48
CA TYR A 75 -10.78 -4.72 -20.92
C TYR A 75 -11.48 -5.94 -21.52
N THR A 76 -12.44 -5.70 -22.41
CA THR A 76 -13.15 -6.74 -23.16
C THR A 76 -13.01 -6.49 -24.66
N ASP A 77 -12.29 -7.38 -25.33
CA ASP A 77 -12.26 -7.47 -26.79
C ASP A 77 -13.52 -8.23 -27.27
N LYS A 78 -14.48 -7.48 -27.78
CA LYS A 78 -15.77 -8.05 -28.24
C LYS A 78 -15.61 -8.94 -29.47
N GLU A 79 -14.64 -8.64 -30.34
CA GLU A 79 -14.41 -9.42 -31.57
C GLU A 79 -13.84 -10.80 -31.25
N ARG A 80 -12.94 -10.87 -30.26
CA ARG A 80 -12.29 -12.11 -29.83
C ARG A 80 -13.00 -12.79 -28.67
N SER A 81 -14.06 -12.19 -28.13
CA SER A 81 -14.78 -12.68 -26.93
C SER A 81 -13.83 -12.98 -25.78
N ARG A 82 -12.86 -12.10 -25.56
CA ARG A 82 -11.83 -12.27 -24.55
C ARG A 82 -11.74 -11.02 -23.67
N SER A 83 -11.58 -11.25 -22.35
CA SER A 83 -11.36 -10.16 -21.39
C SER A 83 -10.11 -10.41 -20.58
N TRP A 84 -9.41 -9.31 -20.19
CA TRP A 84 -8.21 -9.37 -19.33
C TRP A 84 -8.00 -8.06 -18.63
N SER A 85 -7.22 -8.10 -17.53
CA SER A 85 -6.81 -6.90 -16.79
C SER A 85 -5.65 -6.20 -17.51
N ILE A 86 -5.80 -4.92 -17.73
CA ILE A 86 -4.79 -4.02 -18.26
C ILE A 86 -4.44 -2.94 -17.25
N VAL A 87 -3.26 -2.36 -17.38
CA VAL A 87 -2.85 -1.19 -16.60
C VAL A 87 -3.28 0.06 -17.36
N SER A 88 -4.34 0.71 -16.88
CA SER A 88 -4.90 1.93 -17.47
C SER A 88 -5.84 2.63 -16.50
N HIS A 89 -5.87 3.96 -16.57
CA HIS A 89 -6.86 4.77 -15.84
C HIS A 89 -8.29 4.65 -16.42
N GLY A 90 -8.41 4.36 -17.70
CA GLY A 90 -9.66 4.34 -18.44
C GLY A 90 -9.44 4.74 -19.90
N GLU A 91 -10.52 5.11 -20.58
CA GLU A 91 -10.47 5.53 -21.98
C GLU A 91 -9.51 6.74 -22.24
N PRO A 92 -8.78 6.78 -23.35
CA PRO A 92 -8.86 5.85 -24.47
C PRO A 92 -8.10 4.54 -24.21
N ILE A 93 -8.74 3.41 -24.53
CA ILE A 93 -8.21 2.06 -24.36
C ILE A 93 -8.21 1.35 -25.72
N SER A 94 -7.12 0.65 -26.03
CA SER A 94 -6.94 -0.09 -27.28
C SER A 94 -6.90 -1.62 -27.10
N GLY A 95 -6.66 -2.07 -25.85
CA GLY A 95 -6.38 -3.47 -25.54
C GLY A 95 -4.91 -3.86 -25.73
N SER A 96 -4.07 -2.93 -26.19
CA SER A 96 -2.62 -3.12 -26.28
C SER A 96 -1.85 -2.63 -25.03
N GLU A 97 -2.58 -2.05 -24.07
CA GLU A 97 -2.04 -1.61 -22.80
C GLU A 97 -1.40 -2.80 -22.05
N PRO A 98 -0.32 -2.55 -21.31
CA PRO A 98 0.37 -3.63 -20.60
C PRO A 98 -0.49 -4.22 -19.49
N THR A 99 -0.18 -5.45 -19.10
CA THR A 99 -0.75 -6.08 -17.92
C THR A 99 0.08 -5.72 -16.66
N LEU A 100 -0.50 -5.86 -15.47
CA LEU A 100 0.25 -5.70 -14.21
C LEU A 100 1.48 -6.62 -14.15
N GLY A 101 1.36 -7.82 -14.71
CA GLY A 101 2.48 -8.76 -14.81
C GLY A 101 3.64 -8.21 -15.63
N SER A 102 3.36 -7.79 -16.86
CA SER A 102 4.39 -7.35 -17.80
C SER A 102 4.97 -5.96 -17.46
N TYR A 103 4.16 -5.06 -16.94
CA TYR A 103 4.60 -3.68 -16.67
C TYR A 103 5.24 -3.51 -15.29
N PHE A 104 4.75 -4.23 -14.27
CA PHE A 104 5.21 -4.02 -12.90
C PHE A 104 5.93 -5.23 -12.32
N LEU A 105 5.29 -6.41 -12.28
CA LEU A 105 5.83 -7.56 -11.54
C LEU A 105 7.12 -8.12 -12.16
N GLU A 106 7.19 -8.25 -13.47
CA GLU A 106 8.41 -8.74 -14.13
C GLU A 106 9.58 -7.74 -14.06
N PRO A 107 9.39 -6.43 -14.29
CA PRO A 107 10.46 -5.45 -14.11
C PRO A 107 11.08 -5.42 -12.71
N ILE A 108 10.28 -5.56 -11.65
CA ILE A 108 10.81 -5.57 -10.28
C ILE A 108 11.38 -6.92 -9.83
N ARG A 109 11.28 -8.00 -10.62
CA ARG A 109 11.70 -9.36 -10.27
C ARG A 109 13.09 -9.41 -9.65
N THR A 110 14.07 -8.83 -10.34
CA THR A 110 15.46 -8.85 -9.88
C THR A 110 15.64 -8.22 -8.50
N VAL A 111 14.92 -7.13 -8.22
CA VAL A 111 14.95 -6.45 -6.92
C VAL A 111 14.34 -7.33 -5.83
N MET A 112 13.17 -7.93 -6.11
CA MET A 112 12.49 -8.82 -5.15
C MET A 112 13.28 -10.07 -4.83
N GLU A 113 13.79 -10.75 -5.84
CA GLU A 113 14.57 -11.97 -5.66
C GLU A 113 15.92 -11.72 -4.97
N ARG A 114 16.57 -10.58 -5.23
CA ARG A 114 17.76 -10.17 -4.50
C ARG A 114 17.45 -9.96 -3.02
N ALA A 115 16.40 -9.20 -2.71
CA ALA A 115 15.98 -8.94 -1.33
C ALA A 115 15.70 -10.24 -0.56
N LEU A 116 15.04 -11.21 -1.19
CA LEU A 116 14.77 -12.51 -0.57
C LEU A 116 16.08 -13.31 -0.33
N ARG A 117 17.03 -13.29 -1.27
CA ARG A 117 18.32 -13.98 -1.10
C ARG A 117 19.17 -13.34 0.00
N GLU A 118 19.21 -12.03 0.08
CA GLU A 118 19.96 -11.29 1.10
C GLU A 118 19.36 -11.45 2.50
N GLY A 119 18.06 -11.75 2.59
CA GLY A 119 17.35 -12.02 3.85
C GLY A 119 17.25 -10.83 4.82
N SER A 120 17.78 -9.65 4.44
CA SER A 120 17.72 -8.45 5.26
C SER A 120 16.30 -7.87 5.22
N ARG A 121 15.61 -7.86 6.36
CA ARG A 121 14.23 -7.33 6.50
C ARG A 121 14.18 -5.90 7.04
N LYS A 122 15.31 -5.26 7.27
CA LYS A 122 15.40 -3.95 7.95
C LYS A 122 14.52 -2.88 7.31
N ASN A 123 14.39 -2.90 5.97
CA ASN A 123 13.61 -1.91 5.23
C ASN A 123 12.39 -2.54 4.50
N TRP A 124 11.97 -3.75 4.87
CA TRP A 124 10.79 -4.36 4.26
C TRP A 124 9.50 -3.77 4.81
N PRO A 125 8.43 -3.68 3.98
CA PRO A 125 8.47 -3.89 2.52
C PRO A 125 9.34 -2.85 1.81
N LEU A 126 9.99 -3.29 0.71
CA LEU A 126 10.75 -2.39 -0.18
C LEU A 126 9.82 -1.59 -1.07
N ILE A 127 8.74 -2.25 -1.56
CA ILE A 127 7.72 -1.64 -2.39
C ILE A 127 6.35 -1.88 -1.75
N THR A 128 5.55 -0.83 -1.67
CA THR A 128 4.11 -0.92 -1.41
C THR A 128 3.40 -0.67 -2.73
N LEU A 129 2.73 -1.70 -3.26
CA LEU A 129 1.93 -1.60 -4.48
C LEU A 129 0.50 -1.22 -4.11
N ASN A 130 0.04 -0.06 -4.56
CA ASN A 130 -1.34 0.36 -4.46
C ASN A 130 -2.07 0.03 -5.77
N LEU A 131 -3.08 -0.84 -5.71
CA LEU A 131 -3.93 -1.22 -6.83
C LEU A 131 -5.21 -0.39 -6.81
N ASP A 132 -5.36 0.51 -7.78
CA ASP A 132 -6.59 1.27 -7.97
C ASP A 132 -7.43 0.61 -9.08
N PHE A 133 -8.42 -0.17 -8.67
CA PHE A 133 -9.35 -0.82 -9.59
C PHE A 133 -10.36 0.18 -10.14
N LYS A 134 -10.28 0.48 -11.43
CA LYS A 134 -11.23 1.34 -12.14
C LYS A 134 -12.52 0.60 -12.50
N THR A 135 -12.50 -0.72 -12.45
CA THR A 135 -13.64 -1.61 -12.70
C THR A 135 -13.70 -2.71 -11.65
N ASN A 136 -14.89 -3.24 -11.34
CA ASN A 136 -15.11 -4.14 -10.21
C ASN A 136 -15.78 -5.47 -10.60
N GLU A 137 -15.55 -5.96 -11.81
CA GLU A 137 -16.02 -7.28 -12.25
C GLU A 137 -15.38 -8.39 -11.39
N PRO A 138 -16.15 -9.40 -10.96
CA PRO A 138 -15.61 -10.52 -10.19
C PRO A 138 -14.46 -11.24 -10.89
N GLU A 139 -14.51 -11.34 -12.22
CA GLU A 139 -13.46 -11.93 -13.06
C GLU A 139 -12.17 -11.10 -13.03
N HIS A 140 -12.29 -9.77 -13.00
CA HIS A 140 -11.16 -8.87 -12.85
C HIS A 140 -10.44 -9.15 -11.52
N HIS A 141 -11.17 -9.13 -10.42
CA HIS A 141 -10.60 -9.41 -9.11
C HIS A 141 -10.02 -10.83 -9.02
N ALA A 142 -10.68 -11.83 -9.64
CA ALA A 142 -10.17 -13.19 -9.69
C ALA A 142 -8.85 -13.28 -10.44
N SER A 143 -8.74 -12.62 -11.59
CA SER A 143 -7.53 -12.62 -12.41
C SER A 143 -6.32 -12.01 -11.68
N ILE A 144 -6.54 -10.93 -10.94
CA ILE A 144 -5.48 -10.30 -10.13
C ILE A 144 -5.11 -11.17 -8.93
N TRP A 145 -6.08 -11.80 -8.27
CA TRP A 145 -5.80 -12.76 -7.19
C TRP A 145 -4.93 -13.93 -7.65
N GLU A 146 -5.23 -14.51 -8.82
CA GLU A 146 -4.45 -15.59 -9.41
C GLU A 146 -3.05 -15.12 -9.82
N LEU A 147 -2.96 -13.92 -10.42
CA LEU A 147 -1.68 -13.32 -10.77
C LEU A 147 -0.80 -13.16 -9.53
N LEU A 148 -1.31 -12.53 -8.47
CA LEU A 148 -0.58 -12.34 -7.21
C LEU A 148 -0.16 -13.68 -6.59
N GLY A 149 -0.95 -14.74 -6.78
CA GLY A 149 -0.62 -16.08 -6.32
C GLY A 149 0.69 -16.63 -6.92
N LYS A 150 1.02 -16.27 -8.15
CA LYS A 150 2.28 -16.66 -8.82
C LYS A 150 3.51 -16.00 -8.19
N TYR A 151 3.32 -14.89 -7.49
CA TYR A 151 4.37 -14.10 -6.84
C TYR A 151 4.27 -14.11 -5.32
N GLU A 152 3.50 -15.03 -4.72
CA GLU A 152 3.22 -15.06 -3.28
C GLU A 152 4.49 -15.05 -2.42
N ALA A 153 5.60 -15.61 -2.92
CA ALA A 153 6.88 -15.58 -2.22
C ALA A 153 7.41 -14.15 -1.93
N TRP A 154 6.98 -13.16 -2.72
CA TRP A 154 7.35 -11.75 -2.54
C TRP A 154 6.40 -10.99 -1.64
N LEU A 155 5.16 -11.50 -1.45
CA LEU A 155 4.07 -10.75 -0.86
C LEU A 155 4.08 -10.77 0.66
N CYS A 156 3.88 -9.61 1.26
CA CYS A 156 3.42 -9.50 2.63
C CYS A 156 2.05 -10.17 2.74
N THR A 157 1.89 -11.11 3.66
CA THR A 157 0.65 -11.86 3.83
C THR A 157 0.20 -11.88 5.29
N ALA A 158 -1.10 -12.06 5.53
CA ALA A 158 -1.63 -12.31 6.86
C ALA A 158 -2.57 -13.54 6.83
N GLU A 159 -2.71 -14.24 7.95
CA GLU A 159 -3.66 -15.32 8.04
C GLU A 159 -5.11 -14.78 8.04
N ARG A 160 -5.99 -15.37 7.22
CA ARG A 160 -7.41 -15.09 7.28
C ARG A 160 -8.04 -15.77 8.50
N VAL A 161 -8.64 -14.97 9.39
CA VAL A 161 -9.33 -15.44 10.59
C VAL A 161 -10.84 -15.21 10.49
N GLN A 162 -11.62 -15.88 11.34
CA GLN A 162 -13.07 -15.81 11.28
C GLN A 162 -13.61 -14.46 11.78
N ASP A 163 -13.08 -13.92 12.88
CA ASP A 163 -13.42 -12.57 13.32
C ASP A 163 -12.57 -11.56 12.56
N SER A 164 -13.18 -10.92 11.56
CA SER A 164 -12.50 -9.92 10.72
C SER A 164 -11.92 -8.75 11.51
N ARG A 165 -12.41 -8.46 12.72
CA ARG A 165 -11.88 -7.41 13.61
C ARG A 165 -10.53 -7.78 14.23
N THR A 166 -10.16 -9.06 14.20
CA THR A 166 -8.87 -9.51 14.71
C THR A 166 -7.78 -9.17 13.71
N VAL A 167 -6.90 -8.25 14.10
CA VAL A 167 -5.76 -7.79 13.29
C VAL A 167 -4.62 -8.81 13.40
N MET A 168 -4.50 -9.70 12.41
CA MET A 168 -3.41 -10.69 12.38
C MET A 168 -2.08 -10.02 12.00
N PRO A 169 -0.95 -10.49 12.57
CA PRO A 169 0.37 -10.06 12.15
C PRO A 169 0.59 -10.30 10.67
N ILE A 170 1.30 -9.38 10.01
CA ILE A 170 1.72 -9.55 8.62
C ILE A 170 3.07 -10.28 8.59
N ASP A 171 3.14 -11.39 7.83
CA ASP A 171 4.41 -12.01 7.44
C ASP A 171 5.09 -11.09 6.42
N LEU A 172 6.11 -10.36 6.88
CA LEU A 172 6.80 -9.35 6.08
C LEU A 172 7.62 -9.99 4.97
N LYS A 173 7.42 -9.46 3.77
CA LYS A 173 8.11 -9.77 2.52
C LYS A 173 8.45 -8.46 1.79
N PRO A 174 9.24 -8.49 0.71
CA PRO A 174 9.63 -7.27 0.02
C PRO A 174 8.49 -6.46 -0.60
N LEU A 175 7.33 -7.06 -0.88
CA LEU A 175 6.20 -6.42 -1.56
C LEU A 175 4.93 -6.44 -0.69
N LEU A 176 4.46 -5.26 -0.27
CA LEU A 176 3.13 -5.07 0.33
C LEU A 176 2.14 -4.67 -0.78
N VAL A 177 0.96 -5.28 -0.83
CA VAL A 177 -0.09 -4.90 -1.78
C VAL A 177 -1.28 -4.33 -1.05
N LEU A 178 -1.72 -3.15 -1.47
CA LEU A 178 -2.89 -2.45 -0.97
C LEU A 178 -3.94 -2.29 -2.09
N THR A 179 -5.20 -2.13 -1.72
CA THR A 179 -6.31 -1.89 -2.66
C THR A 179 -7.39 -1.01 -2.03
N GLY A 180 -8.39 -0.60 -2.81
CA GLY A 180 -9.46 0.30 -2.40
C GLY A 180 -10.40 -0.24 -1.30
N ASP A 181 -11.50 0.46 -1.09
CA ASP A 181 -12.50 0.17 -0.05
C ASP A 181 -13.75 -0.58 -0.55
N SER A 182 -13.73 -1.06 -1.81
CA SER A 182 -14.86 -1.75 -2.44
C SER A 182 -15.23 -3.05 -1.71
N GLU A 183 -16.53 -3.23 -1.42
CA GLU A 183 -17.06 -4.47 -0.86
C GLU A 183 -16.86 -5.68 -1.81
N ALA A 184 -16.90 -5.45 -3.13
CA ALA A 184 -16.64 -6.50 -4.11
C ALA A 184 -15.18 -6.98 -4.04
N GLN A 185 -14.24 -6.08 -3.77
CA GLN A 185 -12.85 -6.41 -3.53
C GLN A 185 -12.68 -7.17 -2.22
N GLU A 186 -13.29 -6.72 -1.11
CA GLU A 186 -13.25 -7.43 0.17
C GLU A 186 -13.83 -8.83 0.06
N LYS A 187 -14.96 -8.98 -0.60
CA LYS A 187 -15.55 -10.29 -0.86
C LYS A 187 -14.57 -11.25 -1.54
N ARG A 188 -13.85 -10.79 -2.58
CA ARG A 188 -12.89 -11.64 -3.30
C ARG A 188 -11.60 -11.88 -2.52
N PHE A 189 -11.03 -10.82 -1.93
CA PHE A 189 -9.68 -10.83 -1.39
C PHE A 189 -9.61 -11.22 0.09
N HIS A 190 -10.75 -11.23 0.77
CA HIS A 190 -10.88 -11.67 2.16
C HIS A 190 -11.92 -12.80 2.32
N ASP A 191 -13.20 -12.56 2.01
CA ASP A 191 -14.27 -13.48 2.40
C ASP A 191 -14.20 -14.83 1.71
N LEU A 192 -13.78 -14.87 0.44
CA LEU A 192 -13.61 -16.10 -0.33
C LEU A 192 -12.25 -16.79 -0.08
N VAL A 193 -11.36 -16.19 0.68
CA VAL A 193 -10.14 -16.88 1.11
C VAL A 193 -10.50 -17.87 2.20
N PRO A 194 -10.08 -19.14 2.13
CA PRO A 194 -10.36 -20.12 3.18
C PRO A 194 -9.84 -19.66 4.55
N LEU A 195 -10.50 -20.07 5.63
CA LEU A 195 -9.98 -19.86 6.99
C LEU A 195 -8.57 -20.44 7.10
N ARG A 196 -7.67 -19.71 7.74
CA ARG A 196 -6.22 -19.97 7.82
C ARG A 196 -5.49 -19.86 6.47
N GLY A 197 -6.19 -19.50 5.40
CA GLY A 197 -5.56 -19.12 4.14
C GLY A 197 -4.84 -17.78 4.26
N ARG A 198 -4.03 -17.45 3.27
CA ARG A 198 -3.22 -16.23 3.26
C ARG A 198 -3.92 -15.11 2.50
N LEU A 199 -4.14 -13.99 3.16
CA LEU A 199 -4.48 -12.73 2.53
C LEU A 199 -3.23 -12.19 1.84
N ARG A 200 -3.32 -11.87 0.55
CA ARG A 200 -2.20 -11.42 -0.29
C ARG A 200 -2.17 -9.92 -0.49
N LEU A 201 -3.24 -9.24 -0.13
CA LEU A 201 -3.39 -7.79 -0.20
C LEU A 201 -4.38 -7.30 0.84
N PHE A 202 -4.36 -5.98 1.09
CA PHE A 202 -5.13 -5.37 2.16
C PHE A 202 -5.92 -4.17 1.64
N GLY A 203 -7.20 -4.08 2.04
CA GLY A 203 -8.12 -3.04 1.61
C GLY A 203 -8.02 -1.75 2.43
N ALA A 204 -8.48 -0.66 1.84
CA ALA A 204 -8.74 0.58 2.54
C ALA A 204 -9.98 0.46 3.45
N VAL A 205 -10.04 1.28 4.49
CA VAL A 205 -11.25 1.43 5.30
C VAL A 205 -12.30 2.21 4.53
N HIS A 206 -13.56 1.91 4.81
CA HIS A 206 -14.67 2.68 4.28
C HIS A 206 -14.73 4.07 4.94
N VAL A 207 -14.97 5.09 4.13
CA VAL A 207 -15.04 6.49 4.60
C VAL A 207 -16.49 6.93 4.61
N GLU A 208 -17.01 7.24 5.79
CA GLU A 208 -18.41 7.65 5.99
C GLU A 208 -18.68 9.09 5.53
N GLU A 209 -17.77 10.02 5.86
CA GLU A 209 -17.82 11.41 5.43
C GLU A 209 -16.46 11.90 4.89
N GLN A 210 -16.44 12.51 3.70
CA GLN A 210 -15.21 12.98 3.06
C GLN A 210 -15.21 14.51 2.90
N LYS A 211 -15.19 15.24 4.05
CA LYS A 211 -15.24 16.71 4.10
C LYS A 211 -14.14 17.27 5.01
N ALA A 212 -13.58 18.42 4.64
CA ALA A 212 -12.58 19.12 5.47
C ALA A 212 -13.15 19.56 6.84
N SER A 213 -14.45 19.80 6.94
CA SER A 213 -15.13 20.20 8.17
C SER A 213 -15.50 19.04 9.09
N SER A 214 -15.47 17.80 8.61
CA SER A 214 -15.90 16.65 9.41
C SER A 214 -14.81 16.25 10.41
N PRO A 215 -15.13 16.02 11.69
CA PRO A 215 -14.19 15.45 12.63
C PRO A 215 -13.64 14.09 12.12
N PRO A 216 -12.35 13.77 12.32
CA PRO A 216 -11.78 12.50 11.85
C PRO A 216 -12.57 11.26 12.29
N ALA A 217 -13.08 11.23 13.51
CA ALA A 217 -13.89 10.14 14.05
C ALA A 217 -15.25 9.94 13.36
N LYS A 218 -15.75 10.94 12.62
CA LYS A 218 -16.94 10.82 11.77
C LYS A 218 -16.59 10.44 10.34
N MET A 219 -15.34 10.53 9.97
CA MET A 219 -14.87 10.12 8.65
C MET A 219 -14.55 8.62 8.64
N VAL A 220 -13.89 8.16 9.68
CA VAL A 220 -13.57 6.74 9.90
C VAL A 220 -13.78 6.41 11.36
N SER A 221 -14.74 5.53 11.66
CA SER A 221 -15.11 5.13 13.00
C SER A 221 -14.53 3.76 13.41
N HIS A 222 -14.01 2.98 12.47
CA HIS A 222 -13.57 1.61 12.69
C HIS A 222 -12.03 1.50 12.66
N SER A 223 -11.49 0.77 13.63
CA SER A 223 -10.07 0.42 13.65
C SER A 223 -9.70 -0.52 12.51
N ALA A 224 -8.39 -0.67 12.28
CA ALA A 224 -7.85 -1.68 11.37
C ALA A 224 -8.48 -3.05 11.65
N SER A 225 -8.69 -3.82 10.59
CA SER A 225 -9.25 -5.18 10.65
C SER A 225 -8.24 -6.20 10.11
N ASN A 226 -8.65 -7.46 10.00
CA ASN A 226 -7.83 -8.49 9.34
C ASN A 226 -7.48 -8.12 7.90
N TYR A 227 -8.41 -7.43 7.21
CA TYR A 227 -8.26 -7.04 5.80
C TYR A 227 -8.03 -5.55 5.61
N ARG A 228 -8.82 -4.66 6.24
CA ARG A 228 -8.75 -3.21 6.05
C ARG A 228 -7.65 -2.63 6.92
N ARG A 229 -6.58 -2.09 6.27
CA ARG A 229 -5.35 -1.70 6.96
C ARG A 229 -4.93 -0.27 6.73
N TRP A 230 -5.57 0.46 5.83
CA TRP A 230 -5.17 1.80 5.48
C TRP A 230 -6.36 2.72 5.18
N TRP A 231 -6.12 4.00 5.24
CA TRP A 231 -7.09 5.05 4.95
C TRP A 231 -6.57 5.90 3.79
N ASN A 232 -7.28 5.88 2.66
CA ASN A 232 -6.93 6.60 1.44
C ASN A 232 -7.76 7.88 1.32
N ASN A 233 -7.10 9.05 1.18
CA ASN A 233 -7.75 10.35 1.24
C ASN A 233 -7.39 11.27 0.09
N PRO A 234 -8.38 11.98 -0.50
CA PRO A 234 -8.12 13.17 -1.29
C PRO A 234 -7.69 14.33 -0.39
N TRP A 235 -6.82 15.20 -0.90
CA TRP A 235 -6.36 16.37 -0.12
C TRP A 235 -7.48 17.32 0.33
N LYS A 236 -8.63 17.33 -0.37
CA LYS A 236 -9.80 18.16 0.00
C LYS A 236 -10.31 17.93 1.42
N VAL A 237 -9.91 16.86 2.10
CA VAL A 237 -10.26 16.63 3.51
C VAL A 237 -9.35 17.38 4.48
N VAL A 238 -8.21 17.89 4.00
CA VAL A 238 -7.29 18.76 4.73
C VAL A 238 -7.63 20.23 4.46
N GLU A 239 -7.57 20.66 3.20
CA GLU A 239 -7.91 22.00 2.74
C GLU A 239 -9.22 21.98 1.95
N GLN A 240 -10.18 22.80 2.36
CA GLN A 240 -11.50 22.86 1.73
C GLN A 240 -11.40 23.24 0.25
N GLY A 241 -11.95 22.40 -0.61
CA GLY A 241 -11.89 22.58 -2.06
C GLY A 241 -10.68 21.96 -2.74
N GLY A 242 -9.79 21.32 -1.97
CA GLY A 242 -8.62 20.58 -2.47
C GLY A 242 -7.54 21.48 -3.05
N GLN A 243 -6.66 20.89 -3.83
CA GLN A 243 -5.46 21.52 -4.37
C GLN A 243 -5.74 22.80 -5.19
N PRO A 244 -6.72 22.84 -6.13
CA PRO A 244 -6.95 24.03 -6.96
C PRO A 244 -7.43 25.26 -6.18
N ARG A 245 -8.01 25.04 -4.99
CA ARG A 245 -8.52 26.10 -4.12
C ARG A 245 -7.70 26.28 -2.86
N ALA A 246 -6.57 25.62 -2.75
CA ALA A 246 -5.66 25.76 -1.63
C ALA A 246 -5.13 27.21 -1.55
N GLY A 247 -5.33 27.84 -0.39
CA GLY A 247 -4.79 29.16 -0.08
C GLY A 247 -3.38 29.08 0.50
N ASP A 248 -3.06 30.09 1.32
CA ASP A 248 -1.86 30.04 2.13
C ASP A 248 -1.95 28.94 3.18
N TRP A 249 -0.87 28.20 3.34
CA TRP A 249 -0.79 27.16 4.37
C TRP A 249 -0.75 27.77 5.76
N THR A 250 -1.69 27.39 6.61
CA THR A 250 -1.86 27.98 7.95
C THR A 250 -1.65 26.96 9.06
N GLN A 251 -1.53 27.45 10.29
CA GLN A 251 -1.51 26.59 11.49
C GLN A 251 -2.82 25.79 11.67
N LYS A 252 -3.93 26.28 11.13
CA LYS A 252 -5.20 25.55 11.14
C LYS A 252 -5.11 24.33 10.22
N ASP A 253 -4.52 24.48 9.03
CA ASP A 253 -4.36 23.38 8.08
C ASP A 253 -3.39 22.33 8.62
N MET A 254 -2.29 22.78 9.24
CA MET A 254 -1.35 21.86 9.90
C MET A 254 -2.02 21.07 11.03
N ARG A 255 -2.80 21.72 11.89
CA ARG A 255 -3.55 21.00 12.93
C ARG A 255 -4.53 20.00 12.33
N ARG A 256 -5.27 20.42 11.29
CA ARG A 256 -6.19 19.52 10.59
C ARG A 256 -5.50 18.27 10.02
N LEU A 257 -4.36 18.45 9.39
CA LEU A 257 -3.55 17.34 8.88
C LEU A 257 -3.12 16.42 10.02
N GLN A 258 -2.60 16.98 11.12
CA GLN A 258 -2.17 16.22 12.28
C GLN A 258 -3.33 15.43 12.92
N ASP A 259 -4.50 16.05 13.08
CA ASP A 259 -5.69 15.40 13.65
C ASP A 259 -6.10 14.15 12.81
N LEU A 260 -6.02 14.25 11.49
CA LEU A 260 -6.30 13.12 10.58
C LEU A 260 -5.28 11.99 10.73
N VAL A 261 -4.00 12.34 10.77
CA VAL A 261 -2.89 11.38 10.90
C VAL A 261 -2.95 10.68 12.25
N ASP A 262 -3.08 11.45 13.34
CA ASP A 262 -3.17 10.90 14.70
C ASP A 262 -4.36 9.96 14.86
N HIS A 263 -5.50 10.33 14.28
CA HIS A 263 -6.68 9.48 14.29
C HIS A 263 -6.47 8.17 13.54
N ALA A 264 -5.91 8.22 12.33
CA ALA A 264 -5.59 7.01 11.57
C ALA A 264 -4.65 6.08 12.34
N HIS A 265 -3.57 6.63 12.90
CA HIS A 265 -2.58 5.87 13.65
C HIS A 265 -3.16 5.29 14.96
N ALA A 266 -4.04 6.02 15.65
CA ALA A 266 -4.75 5.52 16.83
C ALA A 266 -5.67 4.35 16.50
N LEU A 267 -6.21 4.29 15.28
CA LEU A 267 -7.00 3.17 14.75
C LEU A 267 -6.13 2.02 14.17
N GLY A 268 -4.80 2.15 14.18
CA GLY A 268 -3.86 1.17 13.61
C GLY A 268 -3.82 1.16 12.08
N LEU A 269 -4.20 2.26 11.43
CA LEU A 269 -4.29 2.41 9.98
C LEU A 269 -3.10 3.21 9.45
N TRP A 270 -2.52 2.77 8.33
CA TRP A 270 -1.71 3.67 7.49
C TRP A 270 -2.61 4.72 6.87
N ILE A 271 -2.07 5.94 6.64
CA ILE A 271 -2.81 7.03 6.00
C ILE A 271 -2.09 7.50 4.74
N ARG A 272 -2.86 7.69 3.67
CA ARG A 272 -2.42 8.22 2.38
C ARG A 272 -3.17 9.48 2.03
N PHE A 273 -2.47 10.44 1.43
CA PHE A 273 -3.08 11.57 0.75
C PHE A 273 -2.66 11.61 -0.72
N TYR A 274 -3.65 11.69 -1.61
CA TYR A 274 -3.48 11.82 -3.05
C TYR A 274 -4.10 13.14 -3.55
N THR A 275 -3.71 13.72 -4.56
CA THR A 275 -2.42 13.71 -5.26
C THR A 275 -1.79 15.06 -5.03
N LEU A 276 -0.55 15.12 -4.56
CA LEU A 276 0.07 16.39 -4.19
C LEU A 276 1.05 16.81 -5.27
N ASN A 277 0.55 17.53 -6.30
CA ASN A 277 1.33 18.02 -7.42
C ASN A 277 1.47 19.55 -7.42
N GLY A 278 2.61 20.07 -7.84
CA GLY A 278 2.90 21.50 -7.93
C GLY A 278 3.47 21.87 -9.29
N HIS A 279 2.81 21.43 -10.37
CA HIS A 279 3.15 21.79 -11.72
C HIS A 279 2.73 23.25 -12.01
N ASP A 280 3.55 24.01 -12.75
CA ASP A 280 3.10 25.23 -13.35
C ASP A 280 2.18 24.95 -14.56
N ARG A 281 1.61 25.99 -15.17
CA ARG A 281 0.68 25.80 -16.29
C ARG A 281 1.30 25.11 -17.51
N ALA A 282 2.58 25.34 -17.78
CA ALA A 282 3.26 24.72 -18.91
C ALA A 282 3.54 23.25 -18.64
N GLU A 283 4.00 22.94 -17.44
CA GLU A 283 4.20 21.57 -16.97
C GLU A 283 2.89 20.78 -16.93
N GLU A 284 1.80 21.38 -16.41
CA GLU A 284 0.47 20.77 -16.35
C GLU A 284 -0.02 20.35 -17.74
N ALA A 285 0.13 21.23 -18.74
CA ALA A 285 -0.22 20.92 -20.12
C ALA A 285 0.59 19.77 -20.72
N SER A 286 1.87 19.64 -20.33
CA SER A 286 2.77 18.57 -20.80
C SER A 286 2.63 17.26 -20.02
N GLN A 287 2.39 17.35 -18.72
CA GLN A 287 2.25 16.19 -17.82
C GLN A 287 0.87 15.56 -17.85
N GLY A 288 -0.14 16.30 -18.28
CA GLY A 288 -1.42 15.79 -18.75
C GLY A 288 -2.39 15.23 -17.72
N TRP A 289 -2.10 15.39 -16.44
CA TRP A 289 -3.00 14.93 -15.38
C TRP A 289 -3.99 16.02 -14.94
N ASP A 290 -5.04 15.59 -14.24
CA ASP A 290 -6.15 16.43 -13.84
C ASP A 290 -5.67 17.66 -13.04
N ALA A 291 -6.05 18.84 -13.50
CA ALA A 291 -5.84 20.12 -12.81
C ALA A 291 -6.40 20.11 -11.36
N GLY A 292 -7.38 19.24 -11.09
CA GLY A 292 -7.93 19.02 -9.76
C GLY A 292 -6.93 18.52 -8.72
N TYR A 293 -5.77 18.00 -9.15
CA TYR A 293 -4.71 17.44 -8.29
C TYR A 293 -3.49 18.34 -8.17
N ASN A 294 -3.58 19.60 -8.66
CA ASN A 294 -2.44 20.48 -8.79
C ASN A 294 -2.60 21.75 -7.95
N PHE A 295 -1.60 22.07 -7.14
CA PHE A 295 -1.50 23.35 -6.40
C PHE A 295 -1.09 24.53 -7.27
N GLY A 296 -0.69 24.30 -8.54
CA GLY A 296 -0.34 25.31 -9.51
C GLY A 296 1.06 25.93 -9.35
N SER A 297 1.85 25.50 -8.36
CA SER A 297 3.27 25.87 -8.25
C SER A 297 4.07 24.90 -7.37
N ARG A 298 5.36 24.79 -7.68
CA ARG A 298 6.33 24.03 -6.89
C ARG A 298 6.41 24.52 -5.44
N GLU A 299 6.36 25.81 -5.23
CA GLU A 299 6.43 26.45 -3.91
C GLU A 299 5.27 26.01 -3.01
N LYS A 300 4.06 26.02 -3.54
CA LYS A 300 2.86 25.62 -2.82
C LYS A 300 2.87 24.15 -2.43
N VAL A 301 3.25 23.25 -3.33
CA VAL A 301 3.28 21.84 -3.01
C VAL A 301 4.40 21.48 -2.05
N LEU A 302 5.56 22.16 -2.15
CA LEU A 302 6.70 21.94 -1.25
C LEU A 302 6.34 22.15 0.22
N ILE A 303 5.53 23.17 0.51
CA ILE A 303 5.03 23.42 1.88
C ILE A 303 4.18 22.23 2.34
N ARG A 304 3.29 21.70 1.48
CA ARG A 304 2.40 20.57 1.81
C ARG A 304 3.17 19.25 1.96
N TRP A 305 4.17 19.02 1.13
CA TRP A 305 5.04 17.86 1.30
C TRP A 305 5.77 17.88 2.65
N ARG A 306 6.36 19.03 3.01
CA ARG A 306 7.01 19.18 4.31
C ARG A 306 6.04 19.01 5.47
N ALA A 307 4.83 19.55 5.35
CA ALA A 307 3.78 19.37 6.34
C ALA A 307 3.37 17.90 6.48
N ALA A 308 3.21 17.18 5.37
CA ALA A 308 2.87 15.76 5.36
C ALA A 308 3.99 14.91 6.01
N ILE A 309 5.25 15.21 5.71
CA ILE A 309 6.41 14.56 6.33
C ILE A 309 6.43 14.85 7.84
N GLN A 310 6.25 16.11 8.24
CA GLN A 310 6.21 16.51 9.65
C GLN A 310 5.08 15.84 10.42
N ALA A 311 3.90 15.70 9.81
CA ALA A 311 2.75 15.05 10.43
C ALA A 311 2.89 13.52 10.50
N GLY A 312 3.82 12.91 9.77
CA GLY A 312 4.00 11.47 9.74
C GLY A 312 2.99 10.75 8.83
N VAL A 313 2.58 11.38 7.74
CA VAL A 313 1.74 10.72 6.70
C VAL A 313 2.49 9.53 6.13
N ASP A 314 1.86 8.35 6.10
CA ASP A 314 2.56 7.12 5.68
C ASP A 314 2.83 7.10 4.16
N PHE A 315 1.88 7.61 3.35
CA PHE A 315 2.01 7.63 1.88
C PHE A 315 1.63 9.00 1.33
N VAL A 316 2.58 9.66 0.69
CA VAL A 316 2.36 10.95 0.01
C VAL A 316 2.39 10.73 -1.49
N ALA A 317 1.20 10.76 -2.11
CA ALA A 317 1.05 10.46 -3.53
C ALA A 317 1.28 11.70 -4.39
N THR A 318 2.19 11.59 -5.36
CA THR A 318 2.55 12.66 -6.28
C THR A 318 3.03 12.11 -7.62
N ASP A 319 2.87 12.88 -8.70
CA ASP A 319 3.46 12.59 -10.02
C ASP A 319 4.88 13.16 -10.18
N GLN A 320 5.34 13.94 -9.19
CA GLN A 320 6.67 14.60 -9.18
C GLN A 320 7.65 13.80 -8.31
N TYR A 321 7.93 12.55 -8.72
CA TYR A 321 8.65 11.54 -7.94
C TYR A 321 10.01 12.00 -7.43
N GLU A 322 10.89 12.43 -8.35
CA GLU A 322 12.24 12.87 -8.03
C GLU A 322 12.23 14.08 -7.09
N ALA A 323 11.30 14.97 -7.34
CA ALA A 323 11.17 16.19 -6.59
C ALA A 323 10.71 15.97 -5.14
N PHE A 324 9.79 15.02 -4.92
CA PHE A 324 9.40 14.64 -3.58
C PHE A 324 10.52 13.87 -2.88
N ALA A 325 11.19 12.95 -3.58
CA ALA A 325 12.28 12.19 -3.02
C ALA A 325 13.44 13.05 -2.50
N GLU A 326 13.72 14.20 -3.15
CA GLU A 326 14.71 15.17 -2.67
C GLU A 326 14.32 15.80 -1.32
N VAL A 327 13.03 15.98 -1.07
CA VAL A 327 12.51 16.61 0.16
C VAL A 327 12.41 15.60 1.30
N ASN A 328 12.22 14.31 0.98
CA ASN A 328 11.99 13.23 1.93
C ASN A 328 13.28 12.47 2.34
N ARG A 329 14.45 12.98 1.94
CA ARG A 329 15.76 12.40 2.30
C ARG A 329 16.22 12.84 3.71
#